data_7836ee4f8dbfa4e98a25e2cb803ae6fc
#
_entry.id   7836ee4f8dbfa4e98a25e2cb803ae6fc
#
_cell.length_a   1.000
_cell.length_b   1.000
_cell.length_c   1.000
_cell.angle_alpha   90.00
_cell.angle_beta   90.00
_cell.angle_gamma   90.00
#
_symmetry.space_group_name_H-M   'P 1'
#
loop_
_entity.id
_entity.type
_entity.pdbx_description
1 polymer ?
#
loop_
_entity_poly.entity_id
_entity_poly.type
_entity_poly.pdbx_seq_one_letter_code
_entity_poly.pdbx_strand_id
1 'polypeptide(L)'
;MKKISIMKSLLVSAMLLLAVTSKAQSHGNRLSLGVGALYERGFDVTFAVEHETKNHNAWEYFANGYVKWAKDESAGHVTKESFWNNYRTWGLGVAYKPCVVRSRNKYGSLRIGASAGSDTHEVVGWANLGYEHNYVLRHGWQLYWQVKTDLCINGEDLFRTGIVLGIKLPTG
;
A
#
# COMPACT_ATOMS: atom_id res chain seq x y z
N MET A 1 -11.30 5.30 26.94
CA MET A 1 -11.07 6.40 25.97
C MET A 1 -9.64 6.96 25.93
N LYS A 2 -8.82 6.97 26.98
CA LYS A 2 -7.42 7.49 26.96
C LYS A 2 -6.43 6.66 26.12
N LYS A 3 -6.57 5.32 26.04
CA LYS A 3 -5.64 4.44 25.28
C LYS A 3 -5.63 4.70 23.77
N ILE A 4 -6.78 5.03 23.18
CA ILE A 4 -6.92 5.30 21.73
C ILE A 4 -6.21 6.61 21.34
N SER A 5 -6.21 7.61 22.22
CA SER A 5 -5.54 8.89 21.97
C SER A 5 -4.02 8.76 21.97
N ILE A 6 -3.46 7.95 22.87
CA ILE A 6 -2.01 7.69 22.96
C ILE A 6 -1.51 6.95 21.71
N MET A 7 -2.28 5.97 21.24
CA MET A 7 -1.93 5.20 20.04
C MET A 7 -1.95 6.07 18.77
N LYS A 8 -2.91 6.99 18.64
CA LYS A 8 -2.95 7.97 17.55
C LYS A 8 -1.74 8.92 17.57
N SER A 9 -1.37 9.40 18.76
CA SER A 9 -0.21 10.28 18.94
C SER A 9 1.11 9.56 18.62
N LEU A 10 1.25 8.30 19.01
CA LEU A 10 2.43 7.48 18.72
C LEU A 10 2.57 7.21 17.22
N LEU A 11 1.45 6.98 16.53
CA LEU A 11 1.42 6.74 15.09
C LEU A 11 1.83 7.99 14.29
N VAL A 12 1.33 9.17 14.68
CA VAL A 12 1.72 10.45 14.07
C VAL A 12 3.19 10.77 14.34
N SER A 13 3.69 10.50 15.56
CA SER A 13 5.12 10.68 15.89
C SER A 13 6.02 9.73 15.11
N ALA A 14 5.62 8.48 14.92
CA ALA A 14 6.39 7.51 14.12
C ALA A 14 6.42 7.91 12.64
N MET A 15 5.33 8.42 12.07
CA MET A 15 5.31 8.95 10.70
C MET A 15 6.18 10.20 10.55
N LEU A 16 6.17 11.11 11.51
CA LEU A 16 7.03 12.30 11.52
C LEU A 16 8.52 11.94 11.65
N LEU A 17 8.87 10.97 12.49
CA LEU A 17 10.24 10.47 12.64
C LEU A 17 10.76 9.81 11.37
N LEU A 18 9.93 9.04 10.65
CA LEU A 18 10.28 8.44 9.36
C LEU A 18 10.50 9.51 8.27
N ALA A 19 9.77 10.61 8.30
CA ALA A 19 9.93 11.70 7.35
C ALA A 19 11.23 12.51 7.56
N VAL A 20 11.76 12.57 8.79
CA VAL A 20 12.95 13.38 9.13
C VAL A 20 14.27 12.64 8.86
N THR A 21 14.28 11.31 8.86
CA THR A 21 15.51 10.52 8.69
C THR A 21 15.99 10.36 7.23
N SER A 22 15.26 10.88 6.25
CA SER A 22 15.52 10.66 4.83
C SER A 22 16.56 11.62 4.18
N LYS A 23 17.42 12.29 4.95
CA LYS A 23 18.49 13.15 4.39
C LYS A 23 19.80 12.43 4.03
N ALA A 24 19.79 11.12 3.80
CA ALA A 24 20.97 10.39 3.35
C ALA A 24 20.91 10.23 1.82
N GLN A 25 21.80 10.93 1.11
CA GLN A 25 22.25 10.74 -0.29
C GLN A 25 21.42 9.75 -1.13
N SER A 26 20.19 10.08 -1.45
CA SER A 26 19.30 9.23 -2.23
C SER A 26 19.23 9.71 -3.69
N HIS A 27 19.16 8.76 -4.60
CA HIS A 27 18.89 9.03 -6.02
C HIS A 27 17.46 9.56 -6.26
N GLY A 28 16.61 9.60 -5.24
CA GLY A 28 15.30 10.21 -5.24
C GLY A 28 14.36 9.57 -4.21
N ASN A 29 13.84 10.39 -3.34
CA ASN A 29 12.68 10.00 -2.53
C ASN A 29 11.41 10.28 -3.33
N ARG A 30 10.41 9.42 -3.20
CA ARG A 30 9.11 9.60 -3.85
C ARG A 30 7.99 9.38 -2.87
N LEU A 31 6.98 10.18 -3.02
CA LEU A 31 5.69 9.99 -2.38
C LEU A 31 4.79 9.24 -3.35
N SER A 32 4.18 8.16 -2.92
CA SER A 32 3.33 7.31 -3.75
C SER A 32 1.92 7.28 -3.20
N LEU A 33 0.94 7.39 -4.09
CA LEU A 33 -0.46 7.16 -3.81
C LEU A 33 -1.02 6.17 -4.81
N GLY A 34 -1.64 5.10 -4.33
CA GLY A 34 -2.24 4.07 -5.14
C GLY A 34 -3.67 3.76 -4.70
N VAL A 35 -4.49 3.39 -5.66
CA VAL A 35 -5.84 2.87 -5.45
C VAL A 35 -5.97 1.54 -6.18
N GLY A 36 -6.58 0.57 -5.55
CA GLY A 36 -6.66 -0.80 -6.05
C GLY A 36 -8.04 -1.39 -6.00
N ALA A 37 -8.34 -2.21 -7.00
CA ALA A 37 -9.47 -3.11 -7.00
C ALA A 37 -8.95 -4.52 -6.80
N LEU A 38 -9.44 -5.18 -5.75
CA LEU A 38 -9.04 -6.52 -5.38
C LEU A 38 -10.19 -7.50 -5.62
N TYR A 39 -9.81 -8.76 -5.81
CA TYR A 39 -10.77 -9.85 -5.97
C TYR A 39 -11.79 -9.84 -4.82
N GLU A 40 -12.99 -10.34 -5.07
CA GLU A 40 -14.11 -10.38 -4.12
C GLU A 40 -14.57 -9.00 -3.59
N ARG A 41 -14.58 -7.96 -4.44
CA ARG A 41 -15.07 -6.61 -4.12
C ARG A 41 -14.25 -5.88 -3.06
N GLY A 42 -12.97 -6.19 -3.01
CA GLY A 42 -12.03 -5.45 -2.20
C GLY A 42 -11.64 -4.13 -2.87
N PHE A 43 -11.50 -3.08 -2.09
CA PHE A 43 -10.93 -1.81 -2.49
C PHE A 43 -9.78 -1.47 -1.55
N ASP A 44 -8.70 -0.98 -2.13
CA ASP A 44 -7.45 -0.74 -1.43
C ASP A 44 -6.94 0.66 -1.74
N VAL A 45 -6.48 1.33 -0.72
CA VAL A 45 -5.77 2.61 -0.83
C VAL A 45 -4.43 2.46 -0.15
N THR A 46 -3.36 2.75 -0.89
CA THR A 46 -2.00 2.68 -0.38
C THR A 46 -1.33 4.04 -0.50
N PHE A 47 -0.80 4.53 0.60
CA PHE A 47 0.08 5.68 0.67
C PHE A 47 1.47 5.21 1.05
N ALA A 48 2.51 5.64 0.31
CA ALA A 48 3.86 5.18 0.57
C ALA A 48 4.91 6.27 0.39
N VAL A 49 6.01 6.09 1.10
CA VAL A 49 7.27 6.79 0.88
C VAL A 49 8.26 5.77 0.31
N GLU A 50 8.73 6.03 -0.89
CA GLU A 50 9.69 5.19 -1.58
C GLU A 50 11.06 5.86 -1.58
N HIS A 51 12.06 5.11 -1.15
CA HIS A 51 13.46 5.50 -1.19
C HIS A 51 14.16 4.72 -2.29
N GLU A 52 14.37 5.36 -3.43
CA GLU A 52 15.05 4.75 -4.57
C GLU A 52 16.56 4.77 -4.36
N THR A 53 17.16 3.61 -4.50
CA THR A 53 18.61 3.38 -4.48
C THR A 53 19.14 3.31 -5.92
N LYS A 54 20.42 3.00 -6.06
CA LYS A 54 21.04 2.79 -7.38
C LYS A 54 20.26 1.72 -8.18
N ASN A 55 20.18 1.93 -9.48
CA ASN A 55 19.58 0.98 -10.40
C ASN A 55 18.06 0.78 -10.27
N HIS A 56 17.31 1.77 -9.81
CA HIS A 56 15.86 1.71 -9.60
C HIS A 56 15.40 0.65 -8.60
N ASN A 57 16.29 0.12 -7.79
CA ASN A 57 15.86 -0.64 -6.62
C ASN A 57 15.35 0.33 -5.57
N ALA A 58 14.33 -0.05 -4.82
CA ALA A 58 13.77 0.84 -3.82
C ALA A 58 13.37 0.11 -2.55
N TRP A 59 13.40 0.86 -1.45
CA TRP A 59 12.71 0.53 -0.23
C TRP A 59 11.43 1.36 -0.14
N GLU A 60 10.33 0.72 0.17
CA GLU A 60 9.03 1.34 0.30
C GLU A 60 8.52 1.15 1.73
N TYR A 61 8.14 2.27 2.35
CA TYR A 61 7.42 2.29 3.62
C TYR A 61 6.00 2.73 3.32
N PHE A 62 5.01 1.93 3.67
CA PHE A 62 3.65 2.18 3.24
C PHE A 62 2.62 2.04 4.36
N ALA A 63 1.56 2.80 4.23
CA ALA A 63 0.31 2.65 4.94
C ALA A 63 -0.76 2.19 3.96
N ASN A 64 -1.53 1.20 4.35
CA ASN A 64 -2.56 0.60 3.51
C ASN A 64 -3.89 0.59 4.25
N GLY A 65 -4.95 0.95 3.54
CA GLY A 65 -6.33 0.82 3.99
C GLY A 65 -7.09 -0.07 3.02
N TYR A 66 -7.75 -1.09 3.53
CA TYR A 66 -8.52 -2.05 2.73
C TYR A 66 -9.96 -2.10 3.23
N VAL A 67 -10.88 -2.16 2.29
CA VAL A 67 -12.31 -2.33 2.53
C VAL A 67 -12.84 -3.41 1.61
N LYS A 68 -13.59 -4.37 2.18
CA LYS A 68 -14.32 -5.39 1.43
C LYS A 68 -15.80 -5.25 1.70
N TRP A 69 -16.59 -5.11 0.62
CA TRP A 69 -18.03 -4.99 0.73
C TRP A 69 -18.71 -6.36 0.71
N ALA A 70 -19.48 -6.64 1.76
CA ALA A 70 -20.34 -7.80 1.79
C ALA A 70 -21.37 -7.74 0.65
N LYS A 71 -21.68 -8.89 0.05
CA LYS A 71 -22.80 -9.02 -0.88
C LYS A 71 -24.06 -9.22 -0.05
N ASP A 72 -25.07 -8.42 -0.31
CA ASP A 72 -26.40 -8.73 0.17
C ASP A 72 -26.93 -9.92 -0.65
N GLU A 73 -27.09 -11.06 -0.01
CA GLU A 73 -27.52 -12.29 -0.66
C GLU A 73 -28.93 -12.15 -1.26
N SER A 74 -29.77 -11.30 -0.65
CA SER A 74 -31.14 -11.07 -1.08
C SER A 74 -31.22 -10.15 -2.30
N ALA A 75 -30.37 -9.13 -2.38
CA ALA A 75 -30.40 -8.12 -3.43
C ALA A 75 -29.46 -8.41 -4.61
N GLY A 76 -28.47 -9.29 -4.43
CA GLY A 76 -27.47 -9.61 -5.46
C GLY A 76 -26.47 -8.48 -5.77
N HIS A 77 -26.60 -7.34 -5.12
CA HIS A 77 -25.73 -6.17 -5.25
C HIS A 77 -25.37 -5.57 -3.86
N VAL A 78 -24.49 -4.58 -3.84
CA VAL A 78 -24.15 -3.85 -2.61
C VAL A 78 -25.26 -2.87 -2.29
N THR A 79 -25.97 -3.09 -1.17
CA THR A 79 -26.99 -2.17 -0.67
C THR A 79 -26.37 -1.06 0.18
N LYS A 80 -27.14 0.00 0.49
CA LYS A 80 -26.70 1.07 1.38
C LYS A 80 -26.31 0.54 2.76
N GLU A 81 -27.03 -0.46 3.25
CA GLU A 81 -26.78 -1.08 4.55
C GLU A 81 -25.49 -1.92 4.53
N SER A 82 -25.29 -2.77 3.51
CA SER A 82 -24.08 -3.54 3.33
C SER A 82 -22.84 -2.69 2.99
N PHE A 83 -23.04 -1.47 2.45
CA PHE A 83 -21.96 -0.52 2.21
C PHE A 83 -21.34 -0.02 3.54
N TRP A 84 -22.13 0.17 4.58
CA TRP A 84 -21.65 0.61 5.88
C TRP A 84 -21.17 -0.54 6.78
N ASN A 85 -21.72 -1.74 6.61
CA ASN A 85 -21.33 -2.97 7.30
C ASN A 85 -20.28 -3.73 6.49
N ASN A 86 -19.06 -3.20 6.40
CA ASN A 86 -17.98 -3.78 5.61
C ASN A 86 -16.81 -4.21 6.49
N TYR A 87 -16.08 -5.22 6.01
CA TYR A 87 -14.82 -5.59 6.59
C TYR A 87 -13.74 -4.56 6.24
N ARG A 88 -13.06 -4.03 7.23
CA ARG A 88 -12.05 -2.98 7.07
C ARG A 88 -10.77 -3.39 7.76
N THR A 89 -9.66 -3.16 7.07
CA THR A 89 -8.35 -3.29 7.71
C THR A 89 -7.49 -2.09 7.36
N TRP A 90 -6.58 -1.79 8.26
CA TRP A 90 -5.50 -0.85 8.00
C TRP A 90 -4.19 -1.46 8.47
N GLY A 91 -3.10 -1.09 7.83
CA GLY A 91 -1.79 -1.62 8.17
C GLY A 91 -0.66 -0.69 7.77
N LEU A 92 0.48 -0.93 8.38
CA LEU A 92 1.74 -0.32 8.04
C LEU A 92 2.71 -1.41 7.62
N GLY A 93 3.55 -1.13 6.64
CA GLY A 93 4.46 -2.14 6.13
C GLY A 93 5.70 -1.57 5.48
N VAL A 94 6.59 -2.50 5.18
CA VAL A 94 7.84 -2.25 4.46
C VAL A 94 7.94 -3.24 3.32
N ALA A 95 8.36 -2.76 2.16
CA ALA A 95 8.63 -3.61 1.01
C ALA A 95 9.96 -3.25 0.36
N TYR A 96 10.64 -4.25 -0.15
CA TYR A 96 11.79 -4.10 -1.02
C TYR A 96 11.35 -4.32 -2.47
N LYS A 97 11.82 -3.45 -3.37
CA LYS A 97 11.43 -3.40 -4.77
C LYS A 97 12.66 -3.52 -5.67
N PRO A 98 13.17 -4.76 -5.92
CA PRO A 98 14.23 -4.96 -6.90
C PRO A 98 13.72 -4.70 -8.31
N CYS A 99 14.44 -3.89 -9.05
CA CYS A 99 14.14 -3.58 -10.44
C CYS A 99 14.58 -4.73 -11.36
N VAL A 100 13.63 -5.34 -12.04
CA VAL A 100 13.85 -6.51 -12.94
C VAL A 100 13.79 -6.16 -14.42
N VAL A 101 13.10 -5.08 -14.78
CA VAL A 101 12.98 -4.61 -16.17
C VAL A 101 13.34 -3.14 -16.22
N ARG A 102 14.21 -2.77 -17.18
CA ARG A 102 14.66 -1.38 -17.36
C ARG A 102 14.55 -0.95 -18.79
N SER A 103 14.06 0.26 -19.01
CA SER A 103 14.03 0.92 -20.29
C SER A 103 14.18 2.44 -20.07
N ARG A 104 14.29 3.21 -21.13
CA ARG A 104 14.58 4.65 -21.07
C ARG A 104 13.58 5.45 -20.21
N ASN A 105 12.27 5.17 -20.35
CA ASN A 105 11.21 5.93 -19.68
C ASN A 105 10.27 5.03 -18.87
N LYS A 106 10.65 3.77 -18.64
CA LYS A 106 9.84 2.81 -17.88
C LYS A 106 10.72 1.77 -17.21
N TYR A 107 10.28 1.30 -16.07
CA TYR A 107 10.93 0.19 -15.38
C TYR A 107 9.91 -0.65 -14.63
N GLY A 108 10.24 -1.92 -14.43
CA GLY A 108 9.41 -2.87 -13.69
C GLY A 108 10.17 -3.42 -12.50
N SER A 109 9.51 -3.51 -11.38
CA SER A 109 10.06 -4.01 -10.12
C SER A 109 9.19 -5.10 -9.54
N LEU A 110 9.80 -6.12 -8.97
CA LEU A 110 9.11 -7.01 -8.05
C LEU A 110 8.91 -6.25 -6.74
N ARG A 111 7.80 -6.51 -6.04
CA ARG A 111 7.53 -5.96 -4.72
C ARG A 111 7.42 -7.12 -3.74
N ILE A 112 8.29 -7.13 -2.73
CA ILE A 112 8.34 -8.16 -1.70
C ILE A 112 8.35 -7.44 -0.36
N GLY A 113 7.36 -7.70 0.47
CA GLY A 113 7.23 -6.96 1.73
C GLY A 113 6.43 -7.69 2.78
N ALA A 114 6.31 -7.03 3.91
CA ALA A 114 5.48 -7.45 5.01
C ALA A 114 4.82 -6.23 5.66
N SER A 115 3.64 -6.43 6.18
CA SER A 115 2.88 -5.40 6.89
C SER A 115 2.13 -5.99 8.07
N ALA A 116 1.83 -5.13 9.02
CA ALA A 116 1.01 -5.46 10.18
C ALA A 116 0.02 -4.33 10.45
N GLY A 117 -1.13 -4.67 10.99
CA GLY A 117 -2.17 -3.71 11.27
C GLY A 117 -3.31 -4.32 12.07
N SER A 118 -4.52 -3.86 11.83
CA SER A 118 -5.71 -4.33 12.55
C SER A 118 -6.94 -4.26 11.66
N ASP A 119 -7.87 -5.16 11.93
CA ASP A 119 -9.22 -5.16 11.35
C ASP A 119 -10.26 -4.49 12.25
N THR A 120 -9.83 -3.71 13.26
CA THR A 120 -10.60 -3.12 14.34
C THR A 120 -10.86 -4.05 15.55
N HIS A 121 -10.74 -5.35 15.40
CA HIS A 121 -10.94 -6.35 16.45
C HIS A 121 -9.62 -7.01 16.83
N GLU A 122 -8.84 -7.44 15.84
CA GLU A 122 -7.61 -8.22 16.04
C GLU A 122 -6.42 -7.59 15.31
N VAL A 123 -5.23 -8.05 15.70
CA VAL A 123 -3.99 -7.73 14.97
C VAL A 123 -3.86 -8.68 13.79
N VAL A 124 -3.66 -8.12 12.60
CA VAL A 124 -3.54 -8.85 11.35
C VAL A 124 -2.17 -8.58 10.74
N GLY A 125 -1.55 -9.61 10.18
CA GLY A 125 -0.29 -9.50 9.45
C GLY A 125 -0.47 -9.91 7.99
N TRP A 126 0.36 -9.34 7.11
CA TRP A 126 0.36 -9.70 5.68
C TRP A 126 1.78 -9.85 5.16
N ALA A 127 2.00 -10.89 4.35
CA ALA A 127 3.12 -10.94 3.43
C ALA A 127 2.66 -10.38 2.09
N ASN A 128 3.40 -9.41 1.56
CA ASN A 128 3.04 -8.67 0.36
C ASN A 128 3.94 -9.11 -0.80
N LEU A 129 3.35 -9.55 -1.90
CA LEU A 129 4.03 -9.90 -3.12
C LEU A 129 3.38 -9.16 -4.30
N GLY A 130 4.17 -8.73 -5.27
CA GLY A 130 3.62 -8.07 -6.44
C GLY A 130 4.66 -7.77 -7.53
N TYR A 131 4.14 -7.31 -8.66
CA TYR A 131 4.92 -6.72 -9.73
C TYR A 131 4.37 -5.34 -10.02
N GLU A 132 5.24 -4.37 -10.04
CA GLU A 132 4.92 -2.97 -10.31
C GLU A 132 5.63 -2.51 -11.59
N HIS A 133 4.91 -1.84 -12.46
CA HIS A 133 5.45 -1.23 -13.66
C HIS A 133 5.26 0.27 -13.64
N ASN A 134 6.36 1.01 -13.80
CA ASN A 134 6.42 2.45 -13.67
C ASN A 134 6.71 3.10 -15.03
N TYR A 135 5.98 4.17 -15.33
CA TYR A 135 6.17 5.04 -16.47
C TYR A 135 6.64 6.41 -16.00
N VAL A 136 7.86 6.77 -16.34
CA VAL A 136 8.45 8.06 -15.97
C VAL A 136 7.93 9.15 -16.90
N LEU A 137 7.27 10.15 -16.32
CA LEU A 137 6.73 11.32 -16.99
C LEU A 137 7.70 12.50 -16.90
N ARG A 138 7.28 13.64 -17.47
CA ARG A 138 8.02 14.90 -17.33
C ARG A 138 8.07 15.32 -15.84
N HIS A 139 9.10 16.05 -15.45
CA HIS A 139 9.33 16.56 -14.10
C HIS A 139 9.52 15.47 -13.02
N GLY A 140 9.86 14.23 -13.42
CA GLY A 140 10.14 13.13 -12.49
C GLY A 140 8.91 12.44 -11.89
N TRP A 141 7.71 12.85 -12.26
CA TRP A 141 6.49 12.15 -11.88
C TRP A 141 6.44 10.78 -12.53
N GLN A 142 5.78 9.84 -11.87
CA GLN A 142 5.59 8.49 -12.43
C GLN A 142 4.13 8.08 -12.28
N LEU A 143 3.63 7.43 -13.32
CA LEU A 143 2.41 6.62 -13.24
C LEU A 143 2.83 5.17 -13.07
N TYR A 144 2.12 4.42 -12.25
CA TYR A 144 2.37 3.00 -12.11
C TYR A 144 1.09 2.18 -12.08
N TRP A 145 1.23 0.95 -12.52
CA TRP A 145 0.28 -0.11 -12.21
C TRP A 145 1.01 -1.25 -11.50
N GLN A 146 0.30 -1.92 -10.65
CA GLN A 146 0.83 -3.02 -9.86
C GLN A 146 -0.18 -4.16 -9.82
N VAL A 147 0.27 -5.38 -10.05
CA VAL A 147 -0.45 -6.59 -9.66
C VAL A 147 0.11 -7.02 -8.32
N LYS A 148 -0.75 -7.18 -7.33
CA LYS A 148 -0.33 -7.57 -5.98
C LYS A 148 -1.14 -8.75 -5.45
N THR A 149 -0.52 -9.48 -4.55
CA THR A 149 -1.15 -10.50 -3.73
C THR A 149 -0.65 -10.33 -2.31
N ASP A 150 -1.56 -10.16 -1.37
CA ASP A 150 -1.27 -10.11 0.05
C ASP A 150 -1.73 -11.43 0.68
N LEU A 151 -0.81 -12.16 1.31
CA LEU A 151 -1.11 -13.35 2.11
C LEU A 151 -1.40 -12.91 3.54
N CYS A 152 -2.62 -13.08 4.00
CA CYS A 152 -3.08 -12.63 5.31
C CYS A 152 -2.89 -13.70 6.38
N ILE A 153 -2.42 -13.26 7.54
CA ILE A 153 -2.32 -14.06 8.75
C ILE A 153 -3.31 -13.46 9.77
N ASN A 154 -4.19 -14.28 10.32
CA ASN A 154 -5.28 -13.88 11.23
C ASN A 154 -6.30 -12.89 10.60
N GLY A 155 -6.46 -12.88 9.27
CA GLY A 155 -7.48 -12.10 8.59
C GLY A 155 -8.65 -12.95 8.11
N GLU A 156 -9.75 -12.29 7.74
CA GLU A 156 -10.93 -12.95 7.16
C GLU A 156 -10.61 -13.59 5.80
N ASP A 157 -9.78 -12.93 5.00
CA ASP A 157 -9.32 -13.41 3.69
C ASP A 157 -7.90 -13.95 3.78
N LEU A 158 -7.67 -15.17 3.28
CA LEU A 158 -6.31 -15.73 3.19
C LEU A 158 -5.47 -15.00 2.13
N PHE A 159 -6.08 -14.67 0.98
CA PHE A 159 -5.42 -13.98 -0.12
C PHE A 159 -6.20 -12.74 -0.54
N ARG A 160 -5.48 -11.65 -0.78
CA ARG A 160 -6.01 -10.42 -1.36
C ARG A 160 -5.24 -10.10 -2.63
N THR A 161 -5.78 -10.55 -3.75
CA THR A 161 -5.15 -10.37 -5.06
C THR A 161 -5.88 -9.30 -5.85
N GLY A 162 -5.15 -8.43 -6.53
CA GLY A 162 -5.76 -7.40 -7.34
C GLY A 162 -4.79 -6.52 -8.10
N ILE A 163 -5.35 -5.47 -8.68
CA ILE A 163 -4.61 -4.49 -9.48
C ILE A 163 -4.71 -3.14 -8.77
N VAL A 164 -3.58 -2.47 -8.65
CA VAL A 164 -3.45 -1.10 -8.12
C VAL A 164 -2.96 -0.19 -9.23
N LEU A 165 -3.53 0.99 -9.32
CA LEU A 165 -3.06 2.09 -10.15
C LEU A 165 -2.67 3.25 -9.25
N GLY A 166 -1.62 3.96 -9.61
CA GLY A 166 -1.19 5.08 -8.78
C GLY A 166 -0.21 6.02 -9.44
N ILE A 167 0.15 7.02 -8.66
CA ILE A 167 1.11 8.06 -9.03
C ILE A 167 2.22 8.14 -8.00
N LYS A 168 3.42 8.52 -8.46
CA LYS A 168 4.56 8.83 -7.61
C LYS A 168 5.05 10.24 -7.90
N LEU A 169 5.30 10.98 -6.85
CA LEU A 169 5.77 12.35 -6.87
C LEU A 169 7.19 12.39 -6.32
N PRO A 170 8.14 13.04 -7.00
CA PRO A 170 9.47 13.26 -6.44
C PRO A 170 9.37 14.21 -5.25
N THR A 171 10.06 13.90 -4.17
CA THR A 171 10.15 14.77 -2.99
C THR A 171 11.56 15.33 -2.88
N GLY A 172 11.79 16.46 -3.58
CA GLY A 172 13.01 17.27 -3.47
C GLY A 172 14.24 16.72 -4.16
#